data_062b5a651abeac86b1e0327b67c0246c
#
_entry.id   062b5a651abeac86b1e0327b67c0246c
#
_cell.length_a   1.000
_cell.length_b   1.000
_cell.length_c   1.000
_cell.angle_alpha   90.00
_cell.angle_beta   90.00
_cell.angle_gamma   90.00
#
_symmetry.space_group_name_H-M   'P 1'
#
loop_
_entity.id
_entity.type
_entity.pdbx_description
1 polymer ?
#
loop_
_entity_poly.entity_id
_entity_poly.type
_entity_poly.pdbx_seq_one_letter_code
_entity_poly.pdbx_strand_id
1 'polypeptide(L)'
;MTETPASGSGRYKPRPEDIASPDAIIVALYTIISGPAGTRNWSRLRSLFLDGARLIATGRRIHREGGFQAMSLDEWIEDVGGFLEENDFYESEIVRHADRFGNMIQAFSTYEARHQSDGPPIARGINAIQLVHADKRWWIAGVMWDNESRDNPIPGEFTPYLW
;
A
#
# COMPACT_ATOMS: atom_id res chain seq x y z
N MET A 1 36.38 -7.07 -8.44
CA MET A 1 34.94 -7.04 -8.73
C MET A 1 34.23 -6.59 -7.47
N THR A 2 33.85 -5.33 -7.40
CA THR A 2 33.05 -4.80 -6.30
C THR A 2 31.61 -5.25 -6.54
N GLU A 3 31.14 -6.16 -5.72
CA GLU A 3 29.70 -6.49 -5.68
C GLU A 3 28.96 -5.20 -5.36
N THR A 4 28.11 -4.76 -6.28
CA THR A 4 27.12 -3.74 -6.01
C THR A 4 26.18 -4.32 -4.94
N PRO A 5 26.03 -3.70 -3.76
CA PRO A 5 25.11 -4.23 -2.77
C PRO A 5 23.72 -4.30 -3.39
N ALA A 6 23.08 -5.45 -3.22
CA ALA A 6 21.69 -5.62 -3.63
C ALA A 6 20.86 -4.46 -3.07
N SER A 7 20.09 -3.82 -3.95
CA SER A 7 19.30 -2.63 -3.65
C SER A 7 18.03 -3.00 -2.86
N GLY A 8 18.23 -3.50 -1.68
CA GLY A 8 17.18 -3.66 -0.69
C GLY A 8 17.78 -3.28 0.64
N SER A 9 17.18 -2.34 1.34
CA SER A 9 17.76 -1.90 2.59
C SER A 9 17.77 -3.04 3.61
N GLY A 10 18.87 -3.73 3.76
CA GLY A 10 19.12 -4.60 4.92
C GLY A 10 19.01 -3.88 6.26
N ARG A 11 18.57 -2.61 6.23
CA ARG A 11 18.43 -1.71 7.37
C ARG A 11 17.29 -2.11 8.30
N TYR A 12 16.20 -2.65 7.76
CA TYR A 12 15.03 -3.07 8.53
C TYR A 12 14.80 -4.56 8.32
N LYS A 13 14.88 -5.33 9.41
CA LYS A 13 14.69 -6.77 9.35
C LYS A 13 13.20 -7.10 9.19
N PRO A 14 12.80 -7.77 8.11
CA PRO A 14 11.42 -8.17 7.93
C PRO A 14 11.05 -9.35 8.83
N ARG A 15 9.76 -9.52 9.09
CA ARG A 15 9.22 -10.78 9.58
C ARG A 15 9.16 -11.75 8.40
N PRO A 16 9.67 -12.98 8.53
CA PRO A 16 9.65 -13.93 7.41
C PRO A 16 8.25 -14.18 6.85
N GLU A 17 7.24 -14.21 7.70
CA GLU A 17 5.84 -14.39 7.32
C GLU A 17 5.28 -13.25 6.46
N ASP A 18 5.77 -12.02 6.62
CA ASP A 18 5.30 -10.85 5.86
C ASP A 18 5.77 -10.84 4.42
N ILE A 19 6.86 -11.53 4.11
CA ILE A 19 7.56 -11.43 2.83
C ILE A 19 7.59 -12.75 2.05
N ALA A 20 6.94 -13.77 2.57
CA ALA A 20 6.98 -15.12 2.04
C ALA A 20 6.21 -15.30 0.73
N SER A 21 5.19 -14.48 0.48
CA SER A 21 4.33 -14.54 -0.69
C SER A 21 3.78 -13.17 -1.07
N PRO A 22 3.27 -13.02 -2.31
CA PRO A 22 2.54 -11.80 -2.71
C PRO A 22 1.35 -11.50 -1.82
N ASP A 23 0.60 -12.52 -1.41
CA ASP A 23 -0.54 -12.36 -0.50
C ASP A 23 -0.07 -11.87 0.86
N ALA A 24 0.97 -12.46 1.41
CA ALA A 24 1.50 -12.12 2.73
C ALA A 24 1.95 -10.66 2.81
N ILE A 25 2.68 -10.18 1.80
CA ILE A 25 3.21 -8.82 1.83
C ILE A 25 2.11 -7.76 1.68
N ILE A 26 1.08 -8.03 0.88
CA ILE A 26 -0.07 -7.13 0.75
C ILE A 26 -0.91 -7.13 2.03
N VAL A 27 -1.16 -8.28 2.64
CA VAL A 27 -1.83 -8.37 3.95
C VAL A 27 -1.04 -7.62 5.01
N ALA A 28 0.28 -7.78 5.05
CA ALA A 28 1.14 -7.06 5.99
C ALA A 28 1.04 -5.54 5.80
N LEU A 29 1.03 -5.05 4.56
CA LEU A 29 0.86 -3.62 4.26
C LEU A 29 -0.41 -3.06 4.90
N TYR A 30 -1.57 -3.66 4.63
CA TYR A 30 -2.85 -3.22 5.20
C TYR A 30 -2.91 -3.37 6.72
N THR A 31 -2.35 -4.44 7.26
CA THR A 31 -2.33 -4.69 8.71
C THR A 31 -1.53 -3.63 9.45
N ILE A 32 -0.37 -3.25 8.93
CA ILE A 32 0.52 -2.30 9.60
C ILE A 32 -0.09 -0.90 9.67
N ILE A 33 -0.73 -0.45 8.59
CA ILE A 33 -1.32 0.90 8.55
C ILE A 33 -2.64 1.00 9.32
N SER A 34 -3.26 -0.13 9.64
CA SER A 34 -4.55 -0.21 10.31
C SER A 34 -4.39 -0.32 11.83
N GLY A 35 -5.34 0.24 12.56
CA GLY A 35 -5.41 0.12 14.02
C GLY A 35 -6.08 1.31 14.70
N PRO A 36 -6.19 1.26 16.03
CA PRO A 36 -6.63 2.39 16.81
C PRO A 36 -5.65 3.56 16.70
N ALA A 37 -6.08 4.76 17.09
CA ALA A 37 -5.24 5.95 17.18
C ALA A 37 -3.94 5.64 17.93
N GLY A 38 -2.83 6.06 17.37
CA GLY A 38 -1.51 5.78 17.90
C GLY A 38 -0.48 5.53 16.80
N THR A 39 0.78 5.47 17.21
CA THR A 39 1.87 5.24 16.27
C THR A 39 1.80 3.84 15.66
N ARG A 40 2.21 3.72 14.41
CA ARG A 40 2.30 2.44 13.69
C ARG A 40 3.70 1.83 13.83
N ASN A 41 3.83 0.55 13.51
CA ASN A 41 5.14 -0.10 13.44
C ASN A 41 5.85 0.28 12.12
N TRP A 42 6.42 1.48 12.09
CA TRP A 42 7.07 2.02 10.90
C TRP A 42 8.30 1.21 10.47
N SER A 43 9.03 0.61 11.40
CA SER A 43 10.16 -0.27 11.07
C SER A 43 9.69 -1.52 10.31
N ARG A 44 8.57 -2.11 10.74
CA ARG A 44 7.94 -3.23 10.03
C ARG A 44 7.47 -2.80 8.63
N LEU A 45 6.84 -1.64 8.51
CA LEU A 45 6.43 -1.10 7.21
C LEU A 45 7.63 -0.91 6.28
N ARG A 46 8.70 -0.26 6.75
CA ARG A 46 9.92 -0.04 5.96
C ARG A 46 10.55 -1.35 5.48
N SER A 47 10.43 -2.41 6.25
CA SER A 47 10.97 -3.72 5.87
C SER A 47 10.30 -4.35 4.65
N LEU A 48 9.11 -3.89 4.27
CA LEU A 48 8.37 -4.39 3.12
C LEU A 48 8.82 -3.76 1.79
N PHE A 49 9.39 -2.55 1.83
CA PHE A 49 9.65 -1.73 0.63
C PHE A 49 11.08 -1.81 0.14
N LEU A 50 11.24 -1.77 -1.18
CA LEU A 50 12.53 -1.51 -1.80
C LEU A 50 13.04 -0.10 -1.47
N ASP A 51 14.36 0.06 -1.40
CA ASP A 51 14.95 1.40 -1.44
C ASP A 51 14.58 2.09 -2.74
N GLY A 52 14.15 3.34 -2.63
CA GLY A 52 13.70 4.12 -3.78
C GLY A 52 12.27 3.84 -4.23
N ALA A 53 11.52 2.98 -3.54
CA ALA A 53 10.10 2.80 -3.79
C ALA A 53 9.36 4.14 -3.73
N ARG A 54 8.32 4.29 -4.57
CA ARG A 54 7.48 5.49 -4.60
C ARG A 54 6.06 5.16 -4.17
N LEU A 55 5.49 6.07 -3.39
CA LEU A 55 4.09 6.09 -3.03
C LEU A 55 3.47 7.31 -3.72
N ILE A 56 2.53 7.07 -4.61
CA ILE A 56 2.00 8.12 -5.50
C ILE A 56 0.50 8.23 -5.27
N ALA A 57 0.11 9.32 -4.64
CA ALA A 57 -1.28 9.69 -4.50
C ALA A 57 -1.75 10.44 -5.76
N THR A 58 -2.93 10.09 -6.27
CA THR A 58 -3.55 10.74 -7.42
C THR A 58 -4.93 11.29 -7.06
N GLY A 59 -5.55 11.97 -8.02
CA GLY A 59 -6.93 12.42 -7.91
C GLY A 59 -7.13 13.80 -7.29
N ARG A 60 -8.38 14.28 -7.37
CA ARG A 60 -8.77 15.65 -7.01
C ARG A 60 -8.64 15.99 -5.51
N ARG A 61 -8.57 14.98 -4.66
CA ARG A 61 -8.48 15.20 -3.21
C ARG A 61 -7.15 15.81 -2.80
N ILE A 62 -6.11 15.58 -3.59
CA ILE A 62 -4.75 16.08 -3.34
C ILE A 62 -4.49 17.37 -4.08
N HIS A 63 -5.04 17.51 -5.30
CA HIS A 63 -4.95 18.74 -6.09
C HIS A 63 -6.31 19.10 -6.65
N ARG A 64 -6.78 20.32 -6.41
CA ARG A 64 -8.08 20.84 -6.89
C ARG A 64 -8.26 20.71 -8.41
N GLU A 65 -7.17 20.70 -9.16
CA GLU A 65 -7.15 20.64 -10.64
C GLU A 65 -6.77 19.27 -11.20
N GLY A 66 -6.72 18.24 -10.33
CA GLY A 66 -6.11 16.97 -10.67
C GLY A 66 -4.59 17.03 -10.49
N GLY A 67 -3.92 15.92 -10.64
CA GLY A 67 -2.47 15.81 -10.47
C GLY A 67 -2.08 14.65 -9.58
N PHE A 68 -0.85 14.67 -9.12
CA PHE A 68 -0.30 13.62 -8.29
C PHE A 68 0.70 14.17 -7.29
N GLN A 69 0.92 13.42 -6.23
CA GLN A 69 2.02 13.63 -5.29
C GLN A 69 2.84 12.35 -5.21
N ALA A 70 4.07 12.40 -5.70
CA ALA A 70 5.01 11.30 -5.60
C ALA A 70 5.90 11.48 -4.36
N MET A 71 5.89 10.49 -3.48
CA MET A 71 6.60 10.51 -2.20
C MET A 71 7.51 9.32 -2.07
N SER A 72 8.62 9.48 -1.33
CA SER A 72 9.31 8.35 -0.74
C SER A 72 8.45 7.74 0.38
N LEU A 73 8.80 6.56 0.85
CA LEU A 73 8.10 5.96 1.99
C LEU A 73 8.21 6.85 3.25
N ASP A 74 9.38 7.43 3.51
CA ASP A 74 9.58 8.30 4.68
C ASP A 74 8.75 9.59 4.58
N GLU A 75 8.68 10.20 3.40
CA GLU A 75 7.81 11.36 3.15
C GLU A 75 6.33 11.02 3.36
N TRP A 76 5.89 9.84 2.91
CA TRP A 76 4.53 9.38 3.15
C TRP A 76 4.25 9.13 4.64
N ILE A 77 5.18 8.53 5.37
CA ILE A 77 5.06 8.31 6.82
C ILE A 77 4.94 9.66 7.56
N GLU A 78 5.72 10.66 7.18
CA GLU A 78 5.61 12.02 7.74
C GLU A 78 4.24 12.65 7.44
N ASP A 79 3.74 12.47 6.22
CA ASP A 79 2.47 13.03 5.78
C ASP A 79 1.26 12.43 6.53
N VAL A 80 1.25 11.11 6.74
CA VAL A 80 0.10 10.41 7.36
C VAL A 80 0.25 10.16 8.85
N GLY A 81 1.47 10.25 9.39
CA GLY A 81 1.77 9.83 10.76
C GLY A 81 0.92 10.56 11.80
N GLY A 82 0.82 11.87 11.70
CA GLY A 82 0.01 12.68 12.61
C GLY A 82 -1.48 12.31 12.59
N PHE A 83 -2.03 12.10 11.41
CA PHE A 83 -3.43 11.66 11.26
C PHE A 83 -3.66 10.30 11.94
N LEU A 84 -2.77 9.33 11.73
CA LEU A 84 -2.90 7.98 12.30
C LEU A 84 -2.65 7.96 13.82
N GLU A 85 -1.88 8.89 14.35
CA GLU A 85 -1.70 9.03 15.80
C GLU A 85 -2.95 9.56 16.50
N GLU A 86 -3.73 10.39 15.81
CA GLU A 86 -4.92 11.04 16.37
C GLU A 86 -6.23 10.31 16.04
N ASN A 87 -6.23 9.41 15.07
CA ASN A 87 -7.45 8.79 14.56
C ASN A 87 -7.34 7.27 14.46
N ASP A 88 -8.43 6.59 14.83
CA ASP A 88 -8.63 5.20 14.46
C ASP A 88 -8.75 5.11 12.93
N PHE A 89 -8.02 4.18 12.34
CA PHE A 89 -8.04 3.98 10.90
C PHE A 89 -7.83 2.52 10.55
N TYR A 90 -8.75 1.96 9.78
CA TYR A 90 -8.71 0.57 9.34
C TYR A 90 -8.91 0.52 7.84
N GLU A 91 -7.93 -0.01 7.13
CA GLU A 91 -7.98 -0.24 5.69
C GLU A 91 -7.81 -1.72 5.39
N SER A 92 -8.68 -2.24 4.55
CA SER A 92 -8.65 -3.65 4.16
C SER A 92 -8.88 -3.82 2.68
N GLU A 93 -8.21 -4.81 2.11
CA GLU A 93 -8.45 -5.25 0.73
C GLU A 93 -9.78 -5.99 0.66
N ILE A 94 -10.61 -5.64 -0.33
CA ILE A 94 -11.88 -6.30 -0.58
C ILE A 94 -11.86 -7.19 -1.83
N VAL A 95 -11.04 -6.84 -2.84
CA VAL A 95 -10.81 -7.67 -4.02
C VAL A 95 -9.44 -7.34 -4.62
N ARG A 96 -8.82 -8.31 -5.26
CA ARG A 96 -7.54 -8.12 -5.96
C ARG A 96 -7.56 -8.74 -7.33
N HIS A 97 -7.05 -7.99 -8.30
CA HIS A 97 -6.67 -8.48 -9.62
C HIS A 97 -5.17 -8.30 -9.78
N ALA A 98 -4.47 -9.35 -10.16
CA ALA A 98 -3.02 -9.30 -10.30
C ALA A 98 -2.56 -10.06 -11.52
N ASP A 99 -1.60 -9.46 -12.23
CA ASP A 99 -0.86 -10.08 -13.31
C ASP A 99 0.58 -10.32 -12.88
N ARG A 100 1.11 -11.47 -13.25
CA ARG A 100 2.47 -11.86 -12.92
C ARG A 100 3.24 -12.27 -14.17
N PHE A 101 4.47 -11.77 -14.27
CA PHE A 101 5.46 -12.28 -15.18
C PHE A 101 6.81 -12.46 -14.47
N GLY A 102 7.26 -13.70 -14.34
CA GLY A 102 8.51 -14.02 -13.67
C GLY A 102 8.56 -13.47 -12.23
N ASN A 103 9.47 -12.55 -12.01
CA ASN A 103 9.73 -11.94 -10.69
C ASN A 103 8.94 -10.66 -10.42
N MET A 104 8.03 -10.26 -11.30
CA MET A 104 7.25 -9.05 -11.11
C MET A 104 5.76 -9.32 -11.07
N ILE A 105 5.05 -8.54 -10.23
CA ILE A 105 3.60 -8.53 -10.14
C ILE A 105 3.11 -7.09 -10.19
N GLN A 106 2.02 -6.90 -10.96
CA GLN A 106 1.21 -5.69 -10.96
C GLN A 106 -0.16 -6.06 -10.38
N ALA A 107 -0.51 -5.50 -9.23
CA ALA A 107 -1.78 -5.79 -8.56
C ALA A 107 -2.64 -4.54 -8.45
N PHE A 108 -3.93 -4.66 -8.84
CA PHE A 108 -4.98 -3.73 -8.46
C PHE A 108 -5.68 -4.28 -7.23
N SER A 109 -5.46 -3.63 -6.12
CA SER A 109 -6.00 -3.99 -4.81
C SER A 109 -7.08 -2.97 -4.43
N THR A 110 -8.34 -3.36 -4.53
CA THR A 110 -9.45 -2.51 -4.12
C THR A 110 -9.57 -2.52 -2.62
N TYR A 111 -9.61 -1.36 -2.00
CA TYR A 111 -9.65 -1.20 -0.56
C TYR A 111 -10.89 -0.47 -0.08
N GLU A 112 -11.22 -0.70 1.17
CA GLU A 112 -12.15 0.10 1.97
C GLU A 112 -11.45 0.59 3.24
N ALA A 113 -11.62 1.86 3.55
CA ALA A 113 -11.13 2.47 4.79
C ALA A 113 -12.30 2.79 5.73
N ARG A 114 -12.08 2.63 7.03
CA ARG A 114 -13.07 2.83 8.10
C ARG A 114 -12.43 3.51 9.31
N HIS A 115 -13.23 4.23 10.09
CA HIS A 115 -12.81 4.70 11.42
C HIS A 115 -12.98 3.63 12.51
N GLN A 116 -13.87 2.68 12.31
CA GLN A 116 -14.10 1.53 13.21
C GLN A 116 -13.94 0.26 12.41
N SER A 117 -13.33 -0.77 12.99
CA SER A 117 -13.02 -2.02 12.28
C SER A 117 -14.26 -2.71 11.70
N ASP A 118 -15.41 -2.55 12.34
CA ASP A 118 -16.73 -3.08 11.96
C ASP A 118 -17.70 -2.00 11.48
N GLY A 119 -17.23 -0.76 11.35
CA GLY A 119 -18.04 0.38 10.95
C GLY A 119 -18.24 0.48 9.43
N PRO A 120 -19.04 1.45 8.98
CA PRO A 120 -19.24 1.69 7.56
C PRO A 120 -17.96 2.24 6.90
N PRO A 121 -17.75 1.96 5.60
CA PRO A 121 -16.65 2.56 4.86
C PRO A 121 -16.76 4.09 4.81
N ILE A 122 -15.65 4.76 5.03
CA ILE A 122 -15.50 6.21 4.87
C ILE A 122 -14.83 6.59 3.55
N ALA A 123 -14.09 5.65 2.96
CA ALA A 123 -13.47 5.80 1.66
C ALA A 123 -13.28 4.42 1.02
N ARG A 124 -13.28 4.40 -0.31
CA ARG A 124 -12.88 3.26 -1.14
C ARG A 124 -11.97 3.75 -2.25
N GLY A 125 -11.17 2.86 -2.76
CA GLY A 125 -10.29 3.17 -3.88
C GLY A 125 -9.55 1.93 -4.35
N ILE A 126 -8.59 2.16 -5.23
CA ILE A 126 -7.70 1.11 -5.74
C ILE A 126 -6.26 1.50 -5.47
N ASN A 127 -5.51 0.60 -4.87
CA ASN A 127 -4.06 0.63 -4.79
C ASN A 127 -3.48 -0.19 -5.95
N ALA A 128 -2.75 0.47 -6.86
CA ALA A 128 -1.91 -0.22 -7.84
C ALA A 128 -0.57 -0.53 -7.17
N ILE A 129 -0.36 -1.80 -6.83
CA ILE A 129 0.80 -2.27 -6.08
C ILE A 129 1.73 -3.02 -7.02
N GLN A 130 2.98 -2.59 -7.09
CA GLN A 130 4.03 -3.30 -7.81
C GLN A 130 4.89 -4.10 -6.83
N LEU A 131 5.00 -5.40 -7.08
CA LEU A 131 5.84 -6.30 -6.31
C LEU A 131 6.96 -6.84 -7.18
N VAL A 132 8.10 -7.08 -6.54
CA VAL A 132 9.23 -7.77 -7.16
C VAL A 132 9.75 -8.87 -6.24
N HIS A 133 10.08 -10.03 -6.82
CA HIS A 133 10.76 -11.12 -6.12
C HIS A 133 12.25 -10.99 -6.36
N ALA A 134 13.00 -10.73 -5.30
CA ALA A 134 14.45 -10.63 -5.31
C ALA A 134 15.00 -11.04 -3.94
N ASP A 135 16.25 -11.50 -3.88
CA ASP A 135 16.90 -11.90 -2.62
C ASP A 135 16.09 -12.94 -1.83
N LYS A 136 15.43 -13.86 -2.54
CA LYS A 136 14.58 -14.92 -1.97
C LYS A 136 13.36 -14.41 -1.18
N ARG A 137 12.87 -13.22 -1.51
CA ARG A 137 11.71 -12.61 -0.84
C ARG A 137 10.93 -11.71 -1.79
N TRP A 138 9.71 -11.33 -1.36
CA TRP A 138 8.93 -10.29 -2.01
C TRP A 138 9.23 -8.91 -1.43
N TRP A 139 9.15 -7.90 -2.31
CA TRP A 139 9.33 -6.48 -1.99
C TRP A 139 8.22 -5.67 -2.64
N ILE A 140 7.80 -4.58 -1.97
CA ILE A 140 6.96 -3.57 -2.59
C ILE A 140 7.87 -2.56 -3.32
N ALA A 141 7.73 -2.50 -4.64
CA ALA A 141 8.50 -1.58 -5.48
C ALA A 141 7.82 -0.22 -5.61
N GLY A 142 6.51 -0.16 -5.46
CA GLY A 142 5.73 1.06 -5.49
C GLY A 142 4.26 0.82 -5.24
N VAL A 143 3.58 1.88 -4.83
CA VAL A 143 2.13 1.92 -4.66
C VAL A 143 1.61 3.23 -5.22
N MET A 144 0.64 3.16 -6.11
CA MET A 144 -0.09 4.31 -6.63
C MET A 144 -1.57 4.10 -6.35
N TRP A 145 -2.29 5.13 -5.92
CA TRP A 145 -3.71 4.98 -5.61
C TRP A 145 -4.55 6.16 -6.07
N ASP A 146 -5.81 5.85 -6.27
CA ASP A 146 -6.87 6.83 -6.44
C ASP A 146 -8.10 6.43 -5.64
N ASN A 147 -8.82 7.39 -5.13
CA ASN A 147 -10.05 7.17 -4.39
C ASN A 147 -11.27 7.16 -5.31
N GLU A 148 -12.25 6.34 -4.94
CA GLU A 148 -13.57 6.38 -5.56
C GLU A 148 -14.24 7.74 -5.31
N SER A 149 -14.93 8.23 -6.31
CA SER A 149 -15.79 9.41 -6.21
C SER A 149 -16.98 9.25 -7.15
N ARG A 150 -17.92 10.19 -7.10
CA ARG A 150 -19.06 10.21 -8.03
C ARG A 150 -18.60 10.23 -9.49
N ASP A 151 -17.54 10.97 -9.78
CA ASP A 151 -16.99 11.14 -11.11
C ASP A 151 -15.91 10.09 -11.47
N ASN A 152 -15.54 9.25 -10.51
CA ASN A 152 -14.55 8.19 -10.63
C ASN A 152 -15.02 6.93 -9.89
N PRO A 153 -16.09 6.28 -10.35
CA PRO A 153 -16.58 5.06 -9.71
C PRO A 153 -15.63 3.88 -9.95
N ILE A 154 -15.51 2.98 -8.98
CA ILE A 154 -14.73 1.75 -9.16
C ILE A 154 -15.43 0.89 -10.22
N PRO A 155 -14.73 0.46 -11.29
CA PRO A 155 -15.31 -0.43 -12.30
C PRO A 155 -15.77 -1.75 -11.69
N GLY A 156 -16.86 -2.32 -12.23
CA GLY A 156 -17.48 -3.53 -11.69
C GLY A 156 -16.55 -4.73 -11.56
N GLU A 157 -15.56 -4.84 -12.46
CA GLU A 157 -14.55 -5.90 -12.40
C GLU A 157 -13.62 -5.81 -11.18
N PHE A 158 -13.49 -4.63 -10.56
CA PHE A 158 -12.67 -4.37 -9.39
C PHE A 158 -13.49 -4.22 -8.10
N THR A 159 -14.74 -4.64 -8.10
CA THR A 159 -15.60 -4.64 -6.92
C THR A 159 -16.19 -6.04 -6.69
N PRO A 160 -16.34 -6.51 -5.44
CA PRO A 160 -16.99 -7.77 -5.15
C PRO A 160 -18.52 -7.70 -5.28
N TYR A 161 -19.07 -6.49 -5.40
CA TYR A 161 -20.50 -6.27 -5.51
C TYR A 161 -20.94 -6.38 -6.97
N LEU A 162 -21.40 -7.56 -7.35
CA LEU A 162 -22.15 -7.74 -8.60
C LEU A 162 -23.58 -7.23 -8.36
N TRP A 163 -23.99 -6.27 -9.13
CA TRP A 163 -25.36 -5.76 -9.18
C TRP A 163 -26.25 -6.68 -10.02
#